data_209311730b17d2b5a0dca797e466de64
#
_entry.id   209311730b17d2b5a0dca797e466de64
#
_cell.length_a   1.000
_cell.length_b   1.000
_cell.length_c   1.000
_cell.angle_alpha   90.00
_cell.angle_beta   90.00
_cell.angle_gamma   90.00
#
_symmetry.space_group_name_H-M   'P 1'
#
loop_
_entity.id
_entity.type
_entity.pdbx_description
1 polymer ?
#
loop_
_entity_poly.entity_id
_entity_poly.type
_entity_poly.pdbx_seq_one_letter_code
_entity_poly.pdbx_strand_id
1 'polypeptide(L)'
;MFTKYQLKKANGQDNLESIDIEQDNKDVKNLKTDYVLGFFGLIMQLGPIANWGLNIDKKTINVDTEKFETNQKGIYAVGDICTYPGKLKLILSGFHEGALAARACFKLARPDEKYRFEFTTTSSNLLKRLGKKD
;
A
#
# COMPACT_ATOMS: atom_id res chain seq x y z
N MET A 1 -25.93 -0.06 -16.13
CA MET A 1 -24.95 0.51 -15.17
C MET A 1 -25.73 1.17 -14.05
N PHE A 2 -25.41 0.84 -12.79
CA PHE A 2 -26.05 1.42 -11.61
C PHE A 2 -25.05 2.41 -10.99
N THR A 3 -25.34 3.70 -11.09
CA THR A 3 -24.53 4.77 -10.48
C THR A 3 -25.14 5.23 -9.17
N LYS A 4 -24.31 5.60 -8.18
CA LYS A 4 -24.74 6.02 -6.83
C LYS A 4 -25.40 4.93 -6.00
N TYR A 5 -25.28 3.66 -6.39
CA TYR A 5 -25.69 2.53 -5.54
C TYR A 5 -24.54 2.05 -4.69
N GLN A 6 -24.84 1.57 -3.51
CA GLN A 6 -23.90 0.93 -2.59
C GLN A 6 -24.29 -0.53 -2.42
N LEU A 7 -23.31 -1.40 -2.21
CA LEU A 7 -23.56 -2.79 -1.85
C LEU A 7 -24.13 -2.82 -0.42
N LYS A 8 -25.30 -3.42 -0.27
CA LYS A 8 -25.97 -3.56 1.01
C LYS A 8 -25.78 -4.94 1.62
N LYS A 9 -25.93 -5.98 0.80
CA LYS A 9 -25.89 -7.37 1.26
C LYS A 9 -25.45 -8.30 0.14
N ALA A 10 -24.72 -9.35 0.51
CA ALA A 10 -24.48 -10.52 -0.33
C ALA A 10 -25.38 -11.66 0.15
N ASN A 11 -26.05 -12.35 -0.76
CA ASN A 11 -26.98 -13.43 -0.46
C ASN A 11 -26.49 -14.73 -1.09
N GLY A 12 -26.70 -15.85 -0.38
CA GLY A 12 -26.31 -17.21 -0.76
C GLY A 12 -25.95 -18.00 0.50
N GLN A 13 -25.73 -19.31 0.35
CA GLN A 13 -25.25 -20.17 1.43
C GLN A 13 -23.78 -20.52 1.21
N ASP A 14 -23.47 -21.55 0.44
CA ASP A 14 -22.09 -21.95 0.11
C ASP A 14 -21.48 -21.12 -1.02
N ASN A 15 -22.32 -20.59 -1.90
CA ASN A 15 -21.92 -19.75 -3.02
C ASN A 15 -22.74 -18.47 -3.03
N LEU A 16 -22.17 -17.43 -3.68
CA LEU A 16 -22.90 -16.19 -3.91
C LEU A 16 -24.02 -16.44 -4.95
N GLU A 17 -25.23 -16.04 -4.64
CA GLU A 17 -26.40 -16.19 -5.54
C GLU A 17 -26.92 -14.85 -6.02
N SER A 18 -26.86 -13.82 -5.18
CA SER A 18 -27.30 -12.47 -5.52
C SER A 18 -26.68 -11.43 -4.57
N ILE A 19 -26.75 -10.17 -4.99
CA ILE A 19 -26.44 -9.03 -4.15
C ILE A 19 -27.60 -8.07 -4.08
N ASP A 20 -27.76 -7.42 -2.94
CA ASP A 20 -28.65 -6.28 -2.79
C ASP A 20 -27.82 -5.01 -2.86
N ILE A 21 -28.20 -4.12 -3.76
CA ILE A 21 -27.63 -2.77 -3.87
C ILE A 21 -28.70 -1.75 -3.50
N GLU A 22 -28.31 -0.65 -2.88
CA GLU A 22 -29.23 0.41 -2.48
C GLU A 22 -28.74 1.80 -2.86
N GLN A 23 -29.69 2.69 -3.14
CA GLN A 23 -29.46 4.11 -3.35
C GLN A 23 -30.20 4.91 -2.29
N ASP A 24 -29.48 5.76 -1.52
CA ASP A 24 -30.00 6.69 -0.53
C ASP A 24 -30.99 6.06 0.51
N ASN A 25 -30.76 4.79 0.88
CA ASN A 25 -31.60 4.00 1.80
C ASN A 25 -33.07 3.83 1.36
N LYS A 26 -33.39 4.03 0.10
CA LYS A 26 -34.78 4.01 -0.41
C LYS A 26 -35.02 3.03 -1.53
N ASP A 27 -34.12 2.88 -2.45
CA ASP A 27 -34.27 2.02 -3.63
C ASP A 27 -33.33 0.83 -3.51
N VAL A 28 -33.88 -0.31 -3.09
CA VAL A 28 -33.11 -1.57 -2.97
C VAL A 28 -33.41 -2.44 -4.17
N LYS A 29 -32.33 -2.89 -4.86
CA LYS A 29 -32.42 -3.80 -6.00
C LYS A 29 -31.63 -5.07 -5.71
N ASN A 30 -32.28 -6.21 -5.96
CA ASN A 30 -31.58 -7.49 -5.95
C ASN A 30 -31.06 -7.81 -7.34
N LEU A 31 -29.78 -8.16 -7.42
CA LEU A 31 -29.11 -8.54 -8.67
C LEU A 31 -28.56 -9.95 -8.54
N LYS A 32 -29.03 -10.85 -9.42
CA LYS A 32 -28.47 -12.20 -9.51
C LYS A 32 -27.04 -12.14 -10.01
N THR A 33 -26.09 -12.73 -9.27
CA THR A 33 -24.66 -12.74 -9.63
C THR A 33 -23.94 -13.86 -8.89
N ASP A 34 -22.96 -14.44 -9.55
CA ASP A 34 -22.13 -15.51 -9.01
C ASP A 34 -20.81 -14.97 -8.42
N TYR A 35 -20.40 -13.75 -8.80
CA TYR A 35 -19.13 -13.15 -8.37
C TYR A 35 -19.29 -11.65 -8.11
N VAL A 36 -18.55 -11.15 -7.10
CA VAL A 36 -18.41 -9.72 -6.81
C VAL A 36 -16.94 -9.35 -6.68
N LEU A 37 -16.53 -8.35 -7.42
CA LEU A 37 -15.21 -7.75 -7.30
C LEU A 37 -15.35 -6.40 -6.58
N GLY A 38 -14.89 -6.33 -5.34
CA GLY A 38 -15.01 -5.14 -4.48
C GLY A 38 -13.83 -4.19 -4.65
N PHE A 39 -14.06 -3.01 -5.19
CA PHE A 39 -13.08 -1.92 -5.30
C PHE A 39 -13.54 -0.71 -4.48
N PHE A 40 -13.84 -0.93 -3.20
CA PHE A 40 -14.48 0.06 -2.32
C PHE A 40 -13.54 1.16 -1.81
N GLY A 41 -12.25 1.10 -2.14
CA GLY A 41 -11.27 1.99 -1.55
C GLY A 41 -10.86 1.60 -0.13
N LEU A 42 -10.04 2.43 0.50
CA LEU A 42 -9.43 2.15 1.79
C LEU A 42 -9.86 3.17 2.84
N ILE A 43 -10.24 2.68 4.01
CA ILE A 43 -10.41 3.49 5.22
C ILE A 43 -9.20 3.23 6.11
N MET A 44 -8.37 4.25 6.30
CA MET A 44 -7.16 4.15 7.12
C MET A 44 -7.51 3.86 8.59
N GLN A 45 -6.98 2.76 9.10
CA GLN A 45 -7.02 2.40 10.52
C GLN A 45 -5.64 1.92 10.95
N LEU A 46 -5.00 2.67 11.84
CA LEU A 46 -3.64 2.38 12.30
C LEU A 46 -3.60 1.17 13.26
N GLY A 47 -4.72 0.86 13.92
CA GLY A 47 -4.75 -0.23 14.90
C GLY A 47 -3.65 -0.08 15.97
N PRO A 48 -2.96 -1.16 16.35
CA PRO A 48 -1.90 -1.14 17.37
C PRO A 48 -0.74 -0.19 17.05
N ILE A 49 -0.50 0.10 15.76
CA ILE A 49 0.59 0.99 15.31
C ILE A 49 0.43 2.39 15.91
N ALA A 50 -0.80 2.83 16.19
CA ALA A 50 -1.08 4.11 16.82
C ALA A 50 -0.40 4.28 18.20
N ASN A 51 -0.05 3.17 18.87
CA ASN A 51 0.53 3.15 20.21
C ASN A 51 2.08 2.98 20.20
N TRP A 52 2.71 2.99 19.02
CA TRP A 52 4.17 2.80 18.92
C TRP A 52 5.00 4.07 19.16
N GLY A 53 4.36 5.16 19.58
CA GLY A 53 5.03 6.44 19.82
C GLY A 53 5.48 7.14 18.53
N LEU A 54 4.82 6.85 17.42
CA LEU A 54 5.06 7.49 16.12
C LEU A 54 4.39 8.86 16.07
N ASN A 55 4.98 9.80 15.34
CA ASN A 55 4.36 11.08 15.04
C ASN A 55 3.25 10.87 13.99
N ILE A 56 2.00 10.94 14.44
CA ILE A 56 0.82 10.70 13.63
C ILE A 56 0.10 12.02 13.33
N ASP A 57 -0.21 12.25 12.07
CA ASP A 57 -1.09 13.32 11.61
C ASP A 57 -2.25 12.74 10.80
N LYS A 58 -3.52 13.01 11.23
CA LYS A 58 -4.75 12.59 10.54
C LYS A 58 -4.75 11.13 10.09
N LYS A 59 -4.34 10.22 10.96
CA LYS A 59 -4.20 8.77 10.72
C LYS A 59 -3.08 8.39 9.73
N THR A 60 -2.13 9.27 9.47
CA THR A 60 -0.93 9.00 8.68
C THR A 60 0.31 9.22 9.52
N ILE A 61 1.41 8.56 9.18
CA ILE A 61 2.67 8.58 9.92
C ILE A 61 3.60 9.60 9.27
N ASN A 62 4.10 10.56 10.07
CA ASN A 62 5.08 11.52 9.61
C ASN A 62 6.43 10.85 9.38
N VAL A 63 7.06 11.14 8.25
CA VAL A 63 8.38 10.63 7.87
C VAL A 63 9.25 11.74 7.30
N ASP A 64 10.57 11.56 7.37
CA ASP A 64 11.49 12.38 6.58
C ASP A 64 11.45 11.99 5.10
N THR A 65 11.76 12.93 4.21
CA THR A 65 11.70 12.70 2.77
C THR A 65 12.99 12.13 2.17
N GLU A 66 14.06 12.00 2.96
CA GLU A 66 15.33 11.44 2.50
C GLU A 66 15.33 9.91 2.57
N LYS A 67 14.76 9.35 3.66
CA LYS A 67 14.83 7.93 3.98
C LYS A 67 13.46 7.30 4.20
N PHE A 68 12.44 8.11 4.41
CA PHE A 68 11.10 7.70 4.85
C PHE A 68 11.12 7.03 6.25
N GLU A 69 12.09 7.43 7.07
CA GLU A 69 12.19 7.03 8.47
C GLU A 69 11.23 7.86 9.33
N THR A 70 10.63 7.23 10.31
CA THR A 70 9.76 7.89 11.28
C THR A 70 10.60 8.57 12.38
N ASN A 71 9.93 9.18 13.36
CA ASN A 71 10.62 9.67 14.57
C ASN A 71 11.23 8.54 15.43
N GLN A 72 10.85 7.28 15.20
CA GLN A 72 11.43 6.11 15.84
C GLN A 72 12.46 5.47 14.91
N LYS A 73 13.72 5.43 15.34
CA LYS A 73 14.83 4.88 14.57
C LYS A 73 14.57 3.43 14.16
N GLY A 74 14.78 3.13 12.88
CA GLY A 74 14.60 1.79 12.31
C GLY A 74 13.16 1.48 11.94
N ILE A 75 12.22 2.41 12.12
CA ILE A 75 10.84 2.28 11.66
C ILE A 75 10.63 3.23 10.49
N TYR A 76 10.21 2.67 9.36
CA TYR A 76 9.98 3.36 8.10
C TYR A 76 8.51 3.25 7.71
N ALA A 77 7.95 4.27 7.07
CA ALA A 77 6.59 4.22 6.54
C ALA A 77 6.57 4.76 5.11
N VAL A 78 5.93 4.01 4.21
CA VAL A 78 5.84 4.32 2.79
C VAL A 78 4.43 4.07 2.25
N GLY A 79 4.10 4.64 1.11
CA GLY A 79 2.77 4.52 0.51
C GLY A 79 1.73 5.41 1.20
N ASP A 80 0.47 5.04 1.13
CA ASP A 80 -0.64 5.87 1.57
C ASP A 80 -0.67 6.12 3.09
N ILE A 81 0.02 5.28 3.86
CA ILE A 81 0.09 5.41 5.32
C ILE A 81 1.02 6.53 5.78
N CYS A 82 2.02 6.91 4.99
CA CYS A 82 2.95 7.98 5.35
C CYS A 82 2.50 9.36 4.89
N THR A 83 2.99 10.39 5.57
CA THR A 83 2.77 11.78 5.22
C THR A 83 4.04 12.62 5.35
N TYR A 84 4.19 13.58 4.46
CA TYR A 84 5.27 14.57 4.40
C TYR A 84 4.81 15.74 3.52
N PRO A 85 5.46 16.92 3.56
CA PRO A 85 5.11 18.03 2.69
C PRO A 85 5.16 17.66 1.20
N GLY A 86 4.07 17.90 0.48
CA GLY A 86 3.94 17.56 -0.94
C GLY A 86 3.58 16.11 -1.24
N LYS A 87 3.17 15.31 -0.24
CA LYS A 87 2.74 13.91 -0.44
C LYS A 87 1.59 13.79 -1.43
N LEU A 88 1.79 12.96 -2.44
CA LEU A 88 0.76 12.48 -3.35
C LEU A 88 0.48 11.00 -3.10
N LYS A 89 -0.79 10.64 -2.86
CA LYS A 89 -1.22 9.26 -2.66
C LYS A 89 -1.38 8.55 -4.00
N LEU A 90 -0.25 8.17 -4.59
CA LEU A 90 -0.15 7.46 -5.86
C LEU A 90 0.70 6.21 -5.68
N ILE A 91 0.39 5.17 -6.43
CA ILE A 91 1.20 3.93 -6.48
C ILE A 91 2.65 4.26 -6.84
N LEU A 92 2.85 5.15 -7.81
CA LEU A 92 4.19 5.61 -8.23
C LEU A 92 4.98 6.22 -7.07
N SER A 93 4.34 7.08 -6.25
CA SER A 93 4.97 7.68 -5.06
C SER A 93 5.40 6.60 -4.08
N GLY A 94 4.52 5.63 -3.80
CA GLY A 94 4.80 4.53 -2.89
C GLY A 94 5.99 3.67 -3.33
N PHE A 95 6.15 3.40 -4.62
CA PHE A 95 7.32 2.68 -5.15
C PHE A 95 8.62 3.48 -4.98
N HIS A 96 8.60 4.77 -5.27
CA HIS A 96 9.75 5.65 -5.07
C HIS A 96 10.16 5.71 -3.58
N GLU A 97 9.21 5.95 -2.71
CA GLU A 97 9.38 5.96 -1.26
C GLU A 97 9.97 4.65 -0.76
N GLY A 98 9.43 3.51 -1.23
CA GLY A 98 9.91 2.17 -0.90
C GLY A 98 11.35 1.93 -1.32
N ALA A 99 11.76 2.43 -2.48
CA ALA A 99 13.15 2.32 -2.95
C ALA A 99 14.13 3.07 -2.03
N LEU A 100 13.77 4.28 -1.59
CA LEU A 100 14.59 5.08 -0.67
C LEU A 100 14.63 4.47 0.74
N ALA A 101 13.49 4.02 1.27
CA ALA A 101 13.41 3.33 2.55
C ALA A 101 14.22 2.03 2.54
N ALA A 102 14.13 1.22 1.50
CA ALA A 102 14.89 -0.03 1.37
C ALA A 102 16.41 0.21 1.39
N ARG A 103 16.87 1.29 0.73
CA ARG A 103 18.28 1.69 0.77
C ARG A 103 18.72 2.10 2.19
N ALA A 104 17.87 2.82 2.91
CA ALA A 104 18.14 3.21 4.29
C ALA A 104 18.16 1.99 5.23
N CYS A 105 17.19 1.09 5.09
CA CYS A 105 17.14 -0.18 5.81
C CYS A 105 18.39 -1.02 5.59
N PHE A 106 18.88 -1.12 4.33
CA PHE A 106 20.11 -1.86 4.03
C PHE A 106 21.30 -1.31 4.83
N LYS A 107 21.49 0.01 4.81
CA LYS A 107 22.59 0.65 5.55
C LYS A 107 22.50 0.43 7.05
N LEU A 108 21.28 0.40 7.60
CA LEU A 108 21.06 0.17 9.03
C LEU A 108 21.32 -1.31 9.40
N ALA A 109 20.83 -2.23 8.60
CA ALA A 109 20.94 -3.67 8.86
C ALA A 109 22.33 -4.25 8.56
N ARG A 110 23.08 -3.59 7.65
CA ARG A 110 24.40 -4.04 7.17
C ARG A 110 25.38 -2.88 7.12
N PRO A 111 25.77 -2.30 8.26
CA PRO A 111 26.60 -1.10 8.32
C PRO A 111 27.99 -1.30 7.71
N ASP A 112 28.53 -2.52 7.77
CA ASP A 112 29.86 -2.85 7.29
C ASP A 112 29.89 -3.23 5.80
N GLU A 113 28.71 -3.39 5.18
CA GLU A 113 28.62 -3.72 3.76
C GLU A 113 28.52 -2.47 2.89
N LYS A 114 29.31 -2.38 1.85
CA LYS A 114 29.23 -1.30 0.89
C LYS A 114 28.02 -1.47 -0.02
N TYR A 115 27.04 -0.57 0.09
CA TYR A 115 25.93 -0.51 -0.85
C TYR A 115 26.44 -0.12 -2.24
N ARG A 116 26.26 -1.01 -3.23
CA ARG A 116 26.49 -0.71 -4.64
C ARG A 116 25.17 -0.45 -5.33
N PHE A 117 25.00 0.74 -5.88
CA PHE A 117 23.90 1.01 -6.79
C PHE A 117 24.27 0.46 -8.17
N GLU A 118 23.47 -0.48 -8.66
CA GLU A 118 23.64 -1.07 -9.99
C GLU A 118 22.34 -0.92 -10.78
N PHE A 119 22.45 -0.56 -12.04
CA PHE A 119 21.31 -0.65 -12.95
C PHE A 119 21.07 -2.11 -13.33
N THR A 120 19.81 -2.51 -13.51
CA THR A 120 19.45 -3.89 -13.89
C THR A 120 20.14 -4.31 -15.20
N THR A 121 20.33 -3.38 -16.13
CA THR A 121 20.99 -3.60 -17.43
C THR A 121 22.49 -3.85 -17.34
N THR A 122 23.13 -3.45 -16.23
CA THR A 122 24.61 -3.57 -16.04
C THR A 122 24.96 -4.46 -14.86
N SER A 123 24.00 -5.06 -14.19
CA SER A 123 24.23 -5.93 -13.03
C SER A 123 24.68 -7.32 -13.47
N SER A 124 25.97 -7.63 -13.30
CA SER A 124 26.53 -8.95 -13.56
C SER A 124 25.86 -10.04 -12.71
N ASN A 125 25.45 -9.71 -11.48
CA ASN A 125 24.71 -10.62 -10.61
C ASN A 125 23.34 -10.97 -11.15
N LEU A 126 22.62 -9.99 -11.70
CA LEU A 126 21.31 -10.23 -12.32
C LEU A 126 21.45 -11.05 -13.60
N LEU A 127 22.41 -10.71 -14.44
CA LEU A 127 22.69 -11.46 -15.68
C LEU A 127 22.98 -12.93 -15.39
N LYS A 128 23.82 -13.24 -14.38
CA LYS A 128 24.08 -14.62 -13.93
C LYS A 128 22.82 -15.34 -13.47
N ARG A 129 21.96 -14.67 -12.66
CA ARG A 129 20.68 -15.26 -12.19
C ARG A 129 19.71 -15.55 -13.34
N LEU A 130 19.74 -14.75 -14.38
CA LEU A 130 18.96 -14.93 -15.61
C LEU A 130 19.56 -15.91 -16.59
N GLY A 131 20.72 -16.54 -16.28
CA GLY A 131 21.42 -17.47 -17.13
C GLY A 131 22.03 -16.83 -18.38
N LYS A 132 22.20 -15.50 -18.39
CA LYS A 132 22.86 -14.78 -19.49
C LYS A 132 24.34 -14.63 -19.20
N LYS A 133 25.15 -14.91 -20.19
CA LYS A 133 26.58 -14.64 -20.16
C LYS A 133 26.80 -13.18 -20.56
N ASP A 134 27.82 -12.55 -19.96
CA ASP A 134 28.34 -11.22 -20.38
C ASP A 134 28.80 -11.26 -21.83
#